data_ed8c4729cdb51730e7c6fab6021071f7
#
_entry.id   ed8c4729cdb51730e7c6fab6021071f7
#
_cell.length_a   1.000
_cell.length_b   1.000
_cell.length_c   1.000
_cell.angle_alpha   90.00
_cell.angle_beta   90.00
_cell.angle_gamma   90.00
#
_symmetry.space_group_name_H-M   'P 1'
#
loop_
_entity.id
_entity.type
_entity.pdbx_description
1 polymer ?
#
loop_
_entity_poly.entity_id
_entity_poly.type
_entity_poly.pdbx_seq_one_letter_code
_entity_poly.pdbx_strand_id
1 'polypeptide(L)'
;MKSEQIYQTIRQEKIIVIARGVEKNRLIDIAEAILAGGIKMLEVTCNTEGVFEMIELLAEKMSARMLIGAGTVITTDLCKKALSAGAKYIIAPDVNTDVIDYCVKKDVAVLPGAATATEILTAKRHGAKMVKLFPASAIGIDYIKALRGPIDDVDFVAVGGVRPENIAEFFAIGCVAVAAGDSVIRKDLVEKGDWPAITDIARQYARKLPR
;
A
#
# COMPACT_ATOMS: atom_id res chain seq x y z
N MET A 1 5.13 1.82 16.54
CA MET A 1 3.99 0.87 16.49
C MET A 1 4.55 -0.52 16.22
N LYS A 2 3.98 -1.56 16.81
CA LYS A 2 4.31 -2.96 16.51
C LYS A 2 3.67 -3.38 15.18
N SER A 3 4.24 -4.37 14.50
CA SER A 3 3.73 -4.84 13.20
C SER A 3 2.24 -5.23 13.26
N GLU A 4 1.80 -5.89 14.33
CA GLU A 4 0.40 -6.29 14.49
C GLU A 4 -0.57 -5.10 14.51
N GLN A 5 -0.20 -4.00 15.16
CA GLN A 5 -1.02 -2.78 15.17
C GLN A 5 -1.16 -2.19 13.76
N ILE A 6 -0.10 -2.28 12.96
CA ILE A 6 -0.10 -1.83 11.55
C ILE A 6 -1.03 -2.71 10.71
N TYR A 7 -0.96 -4.05 10.86
CA TYR A 7 -1.85 -4.96 10.16
C TYR A 7 -3.32 -4.72 10.52
N GLN A 8 -3.61 -4.45 11.80
CA GLN A 8 -4.97 -4.07 12.23
C GLN A 8 -5.40 -2.75 11.60
N THR A 9 -4.53 -1.74 11.54
CA THR A 9 -4.83 -0.47 10.87
C THR A 9 -5.13 -0.68 9.38
N ILE A 10 -4.37 -1.54 8.69
CA ILE A 10 -4.63 -1.86 7.27
C ILE A 10 -6.03 -2.50 7.11
N ARG A 11 -6.40 -3.45 7.99
CA ARG A 11 -7.74 -4.08 7.97
C ARG A 11 -8.87 -3.08 8.25
N GLN A 12 -8.61 -2.08 9.10
CA GLN A 12 -9.59 -1.04 9.47
C GLN A 12 -9.76 0.03 8.40
N GLU A 13 -8.66 0.59 7.90
CA GLU A 13 -8.67 1.66 6.90
C GLU A 13 -8.96 1.13 5.48
N LYS A 14 -8.63 -0.14 5.20
CA LYS A 14 -9.00 -0.89 3.99
C LYS A 14 -8.45 -0.35 2.67
N ILE A 15 -7.73 0.76 2.69
CA ILE A 15 -7.14 1.36 1.49
C ILE A 15 -5.79 2.01 1.78
N ILE A 16 -4.84 1.81 0.86
CA ILE A 16 -3.53 2.46 0.84
C ILE A 16 -3.41 3.24 -0.47
N VAL A 17 -3.02 4.51 -0.41
CA VAL A 17 -2.70 5.27 -1.62
C VAL A 17 -1.20 5.17 -1.91
N ILE A 18 -0.86 5.03 -3.19
CA ILE A 18 0.51 4.85 -3.67
C ILE A 18 0.99 6.14 -4.34
N ALA A 19 1.96 6.82 -3.74
CA ALA A 19 2.66 7.94 -4.35
C ALA A 19 3.89 7.45 -5.11
N ARG A 20 3.83 7.52 -6.44
CA ARG A 20 4.91 7.10 -7.34
C ARG A 20 5.26 8.22 -8.31
N GLY A 21 6.56 8.53 -8.45
CA GLY A 21 7.03 9.54 -9.39
C GLY A 21 6.48 10.94 -9.14
N VAL A 22 6.04 11.23 -7.91
CA VAL A 22 5.57 12.55 -7.51
C VAL A 22 6.75 13.44 -7.11
N GLU A 23 6.62 14.75 -7.29
CA GLU A 23 7.63 15.72 -6.87
C GLU A 23 7.53 15.99 -5.37
N LYS A 24 8.70 16.16 -4.70
CA LYS A 24 8.77 16.40 -3.26
C LYS A 24 7.99 17.66 -2.81
N ASN A 25 8.02 18.72 -3.62
CA ASN A 25 7.33 19.99 -3.33
C ASN A 25 5.80 19.89 -3.39
N ARG A 26 5.25 18.85 -4.05
CA ARG A 26 3.81 18.58 -4.16
C ARG A 26 3.29 17.57 -3.12
N LEU A 27 4.21 16.88 -2.44
CA LEU A 27 3.88 15.71 -1.64
C LEU A 27 2.95 15.99 -0.46
N ILE A 28 3.16 17.11 0.25
CA ILE A 28 2.31 17.49 1.40
C ILE A 28 0.89 17.85 0.92
N ASP A 29 0.78 18.61 -0.17
CA ASP A 29 -0.53 18.97 -0.72
C ASP A 29 -1.30 17.72 -1.18
N ILE A 30 -0.61 16.76 -1.81
CA ILE A 30 -1.18 15.45 -2.18
C ILE A 30 -1.66 14.71 -0.93
N ALA A 31 -0.83 14.62 0.12
CA ALA A 31 -1.17 13.92 1.36
C ALA A 31 -2.38 14.57 2.05
N GLU A 32 -2.44 15.90 2.13
CA GLU A 32 -3.59 16.63 2.68
C GLU A 32 -4.87 16.41 1.86
N ALA A 33 -4.76 16.42 0.52
CA ALA A 33 -5.92 16.17 -0.36
C ALA A 33 -6.48 14.75 -0.17
N ILE A 34 -5.60 13.74 -0.06
CA ILE A 34 -5.97 12.35 0.19
C ILE A 34 -6.63 12.21 1.57
N LEU A 35 -6.05 12.83 2.59
CA LEU A 35 -6.57 12.83 3.95
C LEU A 35 -7.96 13.50 4.03
N ALA A 36 -8.14 14.65 3.37
CA ALA A 36 -9.43 15.34 3.27
C ALA A 36 -10.49 14.49 2.54
N GLY A 37 -10.06 13.59 1.66
CA GLY A 37 -10.91 12.57 1.02
C GLY A 37 -11.26 11.38 1.91
N GLY A 38 -10.67 11.30 3.13
CA GLY A 38 -10.96 10.25 4.11
C GLY A 38 -10.00 9.06 4.09
N ILE A 39 -8.86 9.15 3.38
CA ILE A 39 -7.86 8.07 3.33
C ILE A 39 -6.65 8.44 4.19
N LYS A 40 -6.27 7.54 5.11
CA LYS A 40 -5.24 7.80 6.14
C LYS A 40 -3.96 6.99 5.96
N MET A 41 -3.81 6.26 4.85
CA MET A 41 -2.63 5.46 4.60
C MET A 41 -2.01 5.85 3.26
N LEU A 42 -0.70 6.12 3.28
CA LEU A 42 0.08 6.53 2.10
C LEU A 42 1.41 5.80 2.08
N GLU A 43 1.80 5.24 0.93
CA GLU A 43 3.16 4.77 0.67
C GLU A 43 3.85 5.64 -0.38
N VAL A 44 5.15 5.89 -0.20
CA VAL A 44 6.00 6.46 -1.25
C VAL A 44 6.87 5.35 -1.82
N THR A 45 6.91 5.22 -3.14
CA THR A 45 7.63 4.11 -3.77
C THR A 45 9.12 4.41 -3.92
N CYS A 46 9.99 3.43 -3.57
CA CYS A 46 11.46 3.58 -3.56
C CYS A 46 12.10 3.82 -4.93
N ASN A 47 11.36 3.70 -6.01
CA ASN A 47 11.79 4.11 -7.34
C ASN A 47 11.41 5.58 -7.69
N THR A 48 10.99 6.35 -6.70
CA THR A 48 10.76 7.81 -6.80
C THR A 48 12.04 8.54 -6.39
N GLU A 49 12.46 9.53 -7.15
CA GLU A 49 13.63 10.35 -6.83
C GLU A 49 13.42 11.09 -5.49
N GLY A 50 14.44 11.08 -4.62
CA GLY A 50 14.36 11.72 -3.30
C GLY A 50 13.40 11.04 -2.31
N VAL A 51 13.08 9.76 -2.49
CA VAL A 51 12.07 9.04 -1.71
C VAL A 51 12.30 9.09 -0.20
N PHE A 52 13.54 8.97 0.28
CA PHE A 52 13.81 8.92 1.72
C PHE A 52 13.55 10.26 2.39
N GLU A 53 13.95 11.37 1.76
CA GLU A 53 13.63 12.72 2.21
C GLU A 53 12.11 13.01 2.13
N MET A 54 11.42 12.38 1.19
CA MET A 54 9.96 12.46 1.08
C MET A 54 9.26 11.72 2.22
N ILE A 55 9.73 10.51 2.55
CA ILE A 55 9.21 9.73 3.68
C ILE A 55 9.47 10.47 5.00
N GLU A 56 10.67 11.03 5.19
CA GLU A 56 11.04 11.82 6.37
C GLU A 56 10.12 13.04 6.53
N LEU A 57 9.89 13.80 5.46
CA LEU A 57 8.99 14.95 5.43
C LEU A 57 7.55 14.55 5.83
N LEU A 58 7.03 13.45 5.28
CA LEU A 58 5.71 12.93 5.65
C LEU A 58 5.67 12.44 7.10
N ALA A 59 6.70 11.74 7.55
CA ALA A 59 6.80 11.26 8.93
C ALA A 59 6.82 12.42 9.92
N GLU A 60 7.51 13.51 9.61
CA GLU A 60 7.53 14.71 10.43
C GLU A 60 6.17 15.43 10.46
N LYS A 61 5.58 15.68 9.28
CA LYS A 61 4.42 16.56 9.17
C LYS A 61 3.06 15.88 9.27
N MET A 62 2.98 14.59 8.91
CA MET A 62 1.71 13.90 8.72
C MET A 62 1.48 12.70 9.65
N SER A 63 2.52 12.22 10.37
CA SER A 63 2.43 10.96 11.15
C SER A 63 1.39 10.96 12.28
N ALA A 64 0.96 12.13 12.75
CA ALA A 64 -0.14 12.23 13.72
C ALA A 64 -1.52 11.90 13.11
N ARG A 65 -1.66 12.00 11.77
CA ARG A 65 -2.93 11.89 11.05
C ARG A 65 -2.94 10.80 9.97
N MET A 66 -1.77 10.39 9.49
CA MET A 66 -1.61 9.40 8.44
C MET A 66 -0.55 8.37 8.80
N LEU A 67 -0.78 7.12 8.39
CA LEU A 67 0.21 6.05 8.47
C LEU A 67 1.03 6.03 7.18
N ILE A 68 2.34 6.28 7.31
CA ILE A 68 3.26 6.40 6.17
C ILE A 68 4.06 5.12 6.00
N GLY A 69 4.12 4.60 4.78
CA GLY A 69 4.88 3.43 4.40
C GLY A 69 5.83 3.67 3.23
N ALA A 70 6.62 2.65 2.92
CA ALA A 70 7.48 2.62 1.74
C ALA A 70 7.08 1.47 0.82
N GLY A 71 6.90 1.78 -0.46
CA GLY A 71 6.60 0.82 -1.52
C GLY A 71 7.79 0.54 -2.43
N THR A 72 7.69 -0.49 -3.23
CA THR A 72 8.74 -0.91 -4.19
C THR A 72 10.08 -1.17 -3.49
N VAL A 73 10.01 -1.74 -2.28
CA VAL A 73 11.19 -2.09 -1.47
C VAL A 73 11.67 -3.47 -1.89
N ILE A 74 12.63 -3.53 -2.80
CA ILE A 74 13.13 -4.77 -3.42
C ILE A 74 14.46 -5.26 -2.84
N THR A 75 15.04 -4.56 -1.88
CA THR A 75 16.28 -4.97 -1.19
C THR A 75 16.22 -4.62 0.29
N THR A 76 17.00 -5.36 1.10
CA THR A 76 17.15 -5.07 2.53
C THR A 76 17.74 -3.68 2.80
N ASP A 77 18.58 -3.17 1.90
CA ASP A 77 19.16 -1.82 2.06
C ASP A 77 18.12 -0.72 1.83
N LEU A 78 17.25 -0.86 0.82
CA LEU A 78 16.11 0.04 0.65
C LEU A 78 15.18 -0.01 1.87
N CYS A 79 14.92 -1.22 2.41
CA CYS A 79 14.12 -1.41 3.61
C CYS A 79 14.71 -0.64 4.80
N LYS A 80 16.02 -0.80 5.09
CA LYS A 80 16.71 -0.09 6.17
C LYS A 80 16.61 1.43 6.04
N LYS A 81 16.88 1.96 4.83
CA LYS A 81 16.80 3.40 4.55
C LYS A 81 15.37 3.94 4.74
N ALA A 82 14.36 3.21 4.21
CA ALA A 82 12.97 3.62 4.36
C ALA A 82 12.52 3.65 5.83
N LEU A 83 12.90 2.66 6.62
CA LEU A 83 12.59 2.61 8.06
C LEU A 83 13.31 3.73 8.83
N SER A 84 14.57 4.02 8.48
CA SER A 84 15.33 5.13 9.08
C SER A 84 14.71 6.48 8.75
N ALA A 85 14.14 6.64 7.56
CA ALA A 85 13.38 7.82 7.14
C ALA A 85 11.99 7.95 7.81
N GLY A 86 11.55 6.93 8.55
CA GLY A 86 10.31 6.99 9.33
C GLY A 86 9.14 6.16 8.79
N ALA A 87 9.32 5.39 7.70
CA ALA A 87 8.30 4.46 7.23
C ALA A 87 7.89 3.47 8.33
N LYS A 88 6.59 3.19 8.45
CA LYS A 88 6.03 2.29 9.46
C LYS A 88 5.68 0.91 8.92
N TYR A 89 5.55 0.76 7.62
CA TYR A 89 5.32 -0.51 6.93
C TYR A 89 6.04 -0.54 5.59
N ILE A 90 6.29 -1.75 5.11
CA ILE A 90 7.04 -2.03 3.88
C ILE A 90 6.15 -2.77 2.89
N ILE A 91 6.14 -2.33 1.64
CA ILE A 91 5.47 -3.03 0.54
C ILE A 91 6.49 -3.30 -0.58
N ALA A 92 6.53 -4.54 -1.04
CA ALA A 92 7.37 -4.97 -2.16
C ALA A 92 6.53 -5.36 -3.38
N PRO A 93 7.06 -5.34 -4.60
CA PRO A 93 6.39 -5.86 -5.78
C PRO A 93 6.56 -7.37 -5.95
N ASP A 94 7.47 -7.99 -5.21
CA ASP A 94 7.92 -9.37 -5.31
C ASP A 94 8.05 -10.04 -3.94
N VAL A 95 8.37 -11.34 -3.94
CA VAL A 95 8.71 -12.11 -2.74
C VAL A 95 10.23 -12.16 -2.59
N ASN A 96 10.80 -11.15 -1.97
CA ASN A 96 12.20 -11.16 -1.53
C ASN A 96 12.27 -11.64 -0.08
N THR A 97 12.76 -12.86 0.14
CA THR A 97 12.80 -13.50 1.47
C THR A 97 13.69 -12.74 2.45
N ASP A 98 14.81 -12.16 1.99
CA ASP A 98 15.71 -11.38 2.86
C ASP A 98 15.04 -10.11 3.39
N VAL A 99 14.18 -9.46 2.57
CA VAL A 99 13.40 -8.30 2.99
C VAL A 99 12.33 -8.72 4.00
N ILE A 100 11.63 -9.84 3.75
CA ILE A 100 10.60 -10.36 4.65
C ILE A 100 11.22 -10.71 6.00
N ASP A 101 12.28 -11.51 6.02
CA ASP A 101 12.97 -11.97 7.23
C ASP A 101 13.50 -10.78 8.04
N TYR A 102 14.06 -9.78 7.36
CA TYR A 102 14.52 -8.55 8.03
C TYR A 102 13.35 -7.82 8.71
N CYS A 103 12.23 -7.63 8.01
CA CYS A 103 11.06 -6.95 8.57
C CYS A 103 10.47 -7.72 9.75
N VAL A 104 10.29 -9.04 9.61
CA VAL A 104 9.76 -9.91 10.67
C VAL A 104 10.65 -9.86 11.92
N LYS A 105 11.97 -9.98 11.74
CA LYS A 105 12.95 -9.89 12.84
C LYS A 105 12.90 -8.53 13.56
N LYS A 106 12.54 -7.46 12.86
CA LYS A 106 12.44 -6.09 13.41
C LYS A 106 11.03 -5.72 13.88
N ASP A 107 10.08 -6.65 13.85
CA ASP A 107 8.65 -6.41 14.17
C ASP A 107 8.07 -5.28 13.29
N VAL A 108 8.40 -5.27 12.00
CA VAL A 108 7.89 -4.34 10.99
C VAL A 108 6.86 -5.06 10.12
N ALA A 109 5.72 -4.42 9.87
CA ALA A 109 4.72 -4.95 8.95
C ALA A 109 5.25 -4.94 7.50
N VAL A 110 5.18 -6.08 6.82
CA VAL A 110 5.62 -6.26 5.44
C VAL A 110 4.53 -6.90 4.60
N LEU A 111 4.31 -6.36 3.39
CA LEU A 111 3.38 -6.85 2.38
C LEU A 111 4.18 -7.18 1.12
N PRO A 112 4.76 -8.40 1.03
CA PRO A 112 5.41 -8.86 -0.20
C PRO A 112 4.40 -9.01 -1.33
N GLY A 113 4.84 -8.75 -2.56
CA GLY A 113 4.04 -8.87 -3.77
C GLY A 113 4.05 -10.30 -4.30
N ALA A 114 2.89 -10.84 -4.63
CA ALA A 114 2.75 -12.17 -5.19
C ALA A 114 1.59 -12.23 -6.21
N ALA A 115 1.70 -13.16 -7.15
CA ALA A 115 0.66 -13.47 -8.12
C ALA A 115 0.28 -14.96 -8.11
N THR A 116 1.07 -15.83 -7.51
CA THR A 116 0.90 -17.29 -7.53
C THR A 116 0.82 -17.88 -6.12
N ALA A 117 0.22 -19.07 -6.01
CA ALA A 117 0.15 -19.82 -4.75
C ALA A 117 1.54 -20.07 -4.16
N THR A 118 2.54 -20.40 -5.01
CA THR A 118 3.92 -20.65 -4.57
C THR A 118 4.52 -19.40 -3.92
N GLU A 119 4.36 -18.22 -4.53
CA GLU A 119 4.86 -16.96 -3.99
C GLU A 119 4.16 -16.61 -2.67
N ILE A 120 2.83 -16.72 -2.61
CA ILE A 120 2.06 -16.45 -1.38
C ILE A 120 2.53 -17.34 -0.23
N LEU A 121 2.63 -18.66 -0.48
CA LEU A 121 3.06 -19.61 0.55
C LEU A 121 4.53 -19.46 0.93
N THR A 122 5.38 -19.02 -0.01
CA THR A 122 6.77 -18.68 0.31
C THR A 122 6.82 -17.48 1.24
N ALA A 123 6.11 -16.39 0.91
CA ALA A 123 6.01 -15.22 1.77
C ALA A 123 5.51 -15.57 3.19
N LYS A 124 4.46 -16.41 3.28
CA LYS A 124 3.91 -16.89 4.54
C LYS A 124 4.93 -17.68 5.37
N ARG A 125 5.67 -18.62 4.76
CA ARG A 125 6.69 -19.41 5.46
C ARG A 125 7.79 -18.55 6.07
N HIS A 126 8.07 -17.39 5.48
CA HIS A 126 8.97 -16.37 6.00
C HIS A 126 8.30 -15.39 6.97
N GLY A 127 7.04 -15.60 7.35
CA GLY A 127 6.34 -14.88 8.41
C GLY A 127 5.52 -13.67 7.95
N ALA A 128 5.34 -13.45 6.64
CA ALA A 128 4.44 -12.42 6.15
C ALA A 128 2.98 -12.78 6.50
N LYS A 129 2.24 -11.85 7.12
CA LYS A 129 0.84 -12.02 7.51
C LYS A 129 -0.13 -11.48 6.46
N MET A 130 0.33 -10.56 5.63
CA MET A 130 -0.39 -9.99 4.50
C MET A 130 0.44 -10.10 3.24
N VAL A 131 -0.22 -10.28 2.11
CA VAL A 131 0.41 -10.34 0.79
C VAL A 131 -0.29 -9.35 -0.14
N LYS A 132 0.49 -8.55 -0.84
CA LYS A 132 0.03 -7.73 -1.96
C LYS A 132 -0.19 -8.62 -3.17
N LEU A 133 -1.43 -8.80 -3.61
CA LEU A 133 -1.73 -9.43 -4.89
C LEU A 133 -1.51 -8.42 -6.03
N PHE A 134 -0.50 -8.68 -6.87
CA PHE A 134 -0.08 -7.71 -7.90
C PHE A 134 0.38 -8.41 -9.18
N PRO A 135 -0.07 -7.92 -10.33
CA PRO A 135 -1.10 -6.89 -10.54
C PRO A 135 -2.53 -7.47 -10.52
N ALA A 136 -3.36 -7.08 -9.54
CA ALA A 136 -4.64 -7.72 -9.24
C ALA A 136 -5.63 -7.75 -10.42
N SER A 137 -5.73 -6.66 -11.20
CA SER A 137 -6.61 -6.63 -12.37
C SER A 137 -6.16 -7.55 -13.51
N ALA A 138 -4.85 -7.80 -13.64
CA ALA A 138 -4.33 -8.66 -14.69
C ALA A 138 -4.47 -10.15 -14.35
N ILE A 139 -4.30 -10.51 -13.07
CA ILE A 139 -4.51 -11.90 -12.60
C ILE A 139 -5.98 -12.27 -12.50
N GLY A 140 -6.87 -11.30 -12.30
CA GLY A 140 -8.32 -11.45 -12.37
C GLY A 140 -8.98 -11.96 -11.08
N ILE A 141 -10.25 -11.60 -10.92
CA ILE A 141 -11.07 -11.90 -9.73
C ILE A 141 -11.22 -13.42 -9.51
N ASP A 142 -11.52 -14.16 -10.57
CA ASP A 142 -11.74 -15.62 -10.48
C ASP A 142 -10.47 -16.36 -10.03
N TYR A 143 -9.30 -15.92 -10.51
CA TYR A 143 -8.04 -16.50 -10.09
C TYR A 143 -7.75 -16.22 -8.60
N ILE A 144 -7.96 -14.98 -8.15
CA ILE A 144 -7.77 -14.61 -6.74
C ILE A 144 -8.73 -15.41 -5.85
N LYS A 145 -10.00 -15.56 -6.28
CA LYS A 145 -10.98 -16.39 -5.58
C LYS A 145 -10.55 -17.85 -5.49
N ALA A 146 -9.98 -18.41 -6.57
CA ALA A 146 -9.46 -19.78 -6.57
C ALA A 146 -8.26 -19.95 -5.61
N LEU A 147 -7.36 -18.96 -5.53
CA LEU A 147 -6.27 -18.95 -4.55
C LEU A 147 -6.78 -18.95 -3.10
N ARG A 148 -7.88 -18.25 -2.85
CA ARG A 148 -8.44 -18.10 -1.50
C ARG A 148 -8.97 -19.41 -0.93
N GLY A 149 -9.39 -20.37 -1.76
CA GLY A 149 -9.87 -21.66 -1.31
C GLY A 149 -8.85 -22.42 -0.46
N PRO A 150 -7.65 -22.73 -0.96
CA PRO A 150 -6.61 -23.43 -0.22
C PRO A 150 -5.75 -22.53 0.69
N ILE A 151 -5.83 -21.18 0.57
CA ILE A 151 -5.02 -20.21 1.32
C ILE A 151 -5.96 -19.25 2.04
N ASP A 152 -6.41 -19.64 3.23
CA ASP A 152 -7.41 -18.91 4.03
C ASP A 152 -6.82 -18.11 5.19
N ASP A 153 -5.57 -18.36 5.54
CA ASP A 153 -4.86 -17.82 6.71
C ASP A 153 -3.79 -16.76 6.38
N VAL A 154 -3.81 -16.21 5.16
CA VAL A 154 -3.01 -15.04 4.73
C VAL A 154 -3.96 -13.96 4.26
N ASP A 155 -3.79 -12.74 4.75
CA ASP A 155 -4.56 -11.60 4.28
C ASP A 155 -4.11 -11.13 2.90
N PHE A 156 -5.07 -10.91 2.00
CA PHE A 156 -4.81 -10.41 0.66
C PHE A 156 -5.12 -8.92 0.57
N VAL A 157 -4.19 -8.17 -0.01
CA VAL A 157 -4.35 -6.76 -0.37
C VAL A 157 -4.29 -6.65 -1.89
N ALA A 158 -5.39 -6.29 -2.55
CA ALA A 158 -5.43 -6.18 -4.00
C ALA A 158 -4.79 -4.87 -4.48
N VAL A 159 -3.83 -4.98 -5.40
CA VAL A 159 -3.06 -3.84 -5.90
C VAL A 159 -2.91 -3.91 -7.42
N GLY A 160 -3.11 -2.79 -8.10
CA GLY A 160 -3.03 -2.69 -9.56
C GLY A 160 -4.39 -2.84 -10.22
N GLY A 161 -4.82 -1.77 -10.90
CA GLY A 161 -6.11 -1.69 -11.58
C GLY A 161 -7.31 -1.54 -10.66
N VAL A 162 -7.09 -1.21 -9.39
CA VAL A 162 -8.17 -0.92 -8.43
C VAL A 162 -8.79 0.43 -8.76
N ARG A 163 -10.12 0.47 -8.83
CA ARG A 163 -10.94 1.65 -9.11
C ARG A 163 -12.22 1.61 -8.26
N PRO A 164 -12.90 2.73 -8.03
CA PRO A 164 -14.14 2.75 -7.24
C PRO A 164 -15.19 1.75 -7.71
N GLU A 165 -15.23 1.45 -9.02
CA GLU A 165 -16.21 0.57 -9.65
C GLU A 165 -15.98 -0.91 -9.30
N ASN A 166 -14.74 -1.34 -9.05
CA ASN A 166 -14.38 -2.75 -8.80
C ASN A 166 -13.95 -3.07 -7.37
N ILE A 167 -13.88 -2.08 -6.47
CA ILE A 167 -13.49 -2.28 -5.07
C ILE A 167 -14.32 -3.39 -4.41
N ALA A 168 -15.65 -3.34 -4.58
CA ALA A 168 -16.57 -4.29 -3.95
C ALA A 168 -16.27 -5.73 -4.35
N GLU A 169 -15.83 -5.99 -5.58
CA GLU A 169 -15.48 -7.31 -6.08
C GLU A 169 -14.28 -7.90 -5.34
N PHE A 170 -13.23 -7.08 -5.09
CA PHE A 170 -12.05 -7.53 -4.32
C PHE A 170 -12.40 -7.89 -2.87
N PHE A 171 -13.24 -7.12 -2.22
CA PHE A 171 -13.70 -7.45 -0.86
C PHE A 171 -14.60 -8.69 -0.85
N ALA A 172 -15.48 -8.86 -1.85
CA ALA A 172 -16.37 -10.02 -1.95
C ALA A 172 -15.61 -11.36 -2.08
N ILE A 173 -14.40 -11.34 -2.63
CA ILE A 173 -13.53 -12.52 -2.72
C ILE A 173 -12.55 -12.66 -1.56
N GLY A 174 -12.69 -11.86 -0.50
CA GLY A 174 -11.93 -11.98 0.75
C GLY A 174 -10.62 -11.20 0.81
N CYS A 175 -10.39 -10.19 -0.06
CA CYS A 175 -9.34 -9.22 0.19
C CYS A 175 -9.71 -8.35 1.39
N VAL A 176 -8.73 -8.08 2.27
CA VAL A 176 -8.94 -7.28 3.49
C VAL A 176 -8.71 -5.78 3.24
N ALA A 177 -7.96 -5.45 2.20
CA ALA A 177 -7.68 -4.09 1.79
C ALA A 177 -7.36 -4.02 0.28
N VAL A 178 -7.31 -2.80 -0.23
CA VAL A 178 -6.89 -2.50 -1.60
C VAL A 178 -5.81 -1.41 -1.60
N ALA A 179 -5.04 -1.29 -2.70
CA ALA A 179 -4.17 -0.13 -2.88
C ALA A 179 -4.31 0.45 -4.29
N ALA A 180 -4.29 1.78 -4.39
CA ALA A 180 -4.46 2.52 -5.63
C ALA A 180 -3.42 3.64 -5.76
N GLY A 181 -2.85 3.82 -6.95
CA GLY A 181 -1.82 4.82 -7.24
C GLY A 181 -2.32 5.89 -8.21
N ASP A 182 -1.92 5.80 -9.47
CA ASP A 182 -2.18 6.81 -10.52
C ASP A 182 -3.67 7.11 -10.75
N SER A 183 -4.56 6.18 -10.37
CA SER A 183 -6.00 6.39 -10.41
C SER A 183 -6.51 7.33 -9.32
N VAL A 184 -5.74 7.56 -8.26
CA VAL A 184 -6.01 8.54 -7.19
C VAL A 184 -5.15 9.78 -7.39
N ILE A 185 -3.82 9.59 -7.46
CA ILE A 185 -2.85 10.68 -7.66
C ILE A 185 -2.65 10.86 -9.18
N ARG A 186 -3.62 11.50 -9.81
CA ARG A 186 -3.58 11.74 -11.25
C ARG A 186 -2.56 12.82 -11.60
N LYS A 187 -1.62 12.47 -12.49
CA LYS A 187 -0.52 13.36 -12.89
C LYS A 187 -1.01 14.71 -13.42
N ASP A 188 -2.04 14.70 -14.27
CA ASP A 188 -2.64 15.91 -14.85
C ASP A 188 -3.24 16.87 -13.81
N LEU A 189 -3.77 16.33 -12.70
CA LEU A 189 -4.30 17.10 -11.59
C LEU A 189 -3.17 17.66 -10.69
N VAL A 190 -2.15 16.83 -10.43
CA VAL A 190 -0.97 17.24 -9.66
C VAL A 190 -0.23 18.39 -10.35
N GLU A 191 -0.02 18.30 -11.66
CA GLU A 191 0.62 19.35 -12.47
C GLU A 191 -0.15 20.68 -12.40
N LYS A 192 -1.48 20.64 -12.39
CA LYS A 192 -2.35 21.82 -12.26
C LYS A 192 -2.50 22.31 -10.82
N GLY A 193 -2.10 21.54 -9.81
CA GLY A 193 -2.36 21.83 -8.41
C GLY A 193 -3.86 21.73 -8.04
N ASP A 194 -4.61 20.87 -8.76
CA ASP A 194 -6.06 20.69 -8.51
C ASP A 194 -6.28 19.69 -7.35
N TRP A 195 -5.95 20.16 -6.14
CA TRP A 195 -6.09 19.37 -4.91
C TRP A 195 -7.55 19.03 -4.58
N PRO A 196 -8.54 19.92 -4.83
CA PRO A 196 -9.95 19.57 -4.68
C PRO A 196 -10.37 18.37 -5.51
N ALA A 197 -9.92 18.26 -6.76
CA ALA A 197 -10.25 17.12 -7.61
C ALA A 197 -9.61 15.81 -7.10
N ILE A 198 -8.38 15.86 -6.58
CA ILE A 198 -7.73 14.71 -5.92
C ILE A 198 -8.51 14.30 -4.67
N THR A 199 -8.96 15.27 -3.85
CA THR A 199 -9.80 15.03 -2.68
C THR A 199 -11.11 14.33 -3.06
N ASP A 200 -11.77 14.76 -4.13
CA ASP A 200 -13.01 14.15 -4.58
C ASP A 200 -12.80 12.72 -5.10
N ILE A 201 -11.70 12.45 -5.80
CA ILE A 201 -11.33 11.10 -6.21
C ILE A 201 -11.09 10.24 -4.96
N ALA A 202 -10.28 10.68 -4.00
CA ALA A 202 -10.02 9.95 -2.76
C ALA A 202 -11.33 9.64 -2.01
N ARG A 203 -12.25 10.61 -1.94
CA ARG A 203 -13.58 10.43 -1.34
C ARG A 203 -14.43 9.39 -2.07
N GLN A 204 -14.35 9.30 -3.39
CA GLN A 204 -15.04 8.26 -4.17
C GLN A 204 -14.54 6.87 -3.78
N TYR A 205 -13.21 6.68 -3.64
CA TYR A 205 -12.65 5.42 -3.15
C TYR A 205 -13.12 5.11 -1.72
N ALA A 206 -12.99 6.07 -0.80
CA ALA A 206 -13.37 5.88 0.61
C ALA A 206 -14.85 5.47 0.78
N ARG A 207 -15.76 6.03 -0.02
CA ARG A 207 -17.19 5.70 0.00
C ARG A 207 -17.53 4.29 -0.49
N LYS A 208 -16.66 3.66 -1.24
CA LYS A 208 -16.84 2.30 -1.78
C LYS A 208 -16.28 1.20 -0.90
N LEU A 209 -15.53 1.56 0.14
CA LEU A 209 -15.02 0.60 1.11
C LEU A 209 -16.19 0.01 1.92
N PRO A 210 -16.16 -1.29 2.25
CA PRO A 210 -17.16 -1.88 3.13
C PRO A 210 -17.07 -1.25 4.53
N ARG A 211 -18.22 -1.10 5.19
CA ARG A 211 -18.31 -0.58 6.55
C ARG A 211 -17.78 -1.56 7.59
#